data_947f2b18cbb2f14f4e5bcb1c14f6a307
#
_entry.id   947f2b18cbb2f14f4e5bcb1c14f6a307
#
_cell.length_a   1.000
_cell.length_b   1.000
_cell.length_c   1.000
_cell.angle_alpha   90.00
_cell.angle_beta   90.00
_cell.angle_gamma   90.00
#
_symmetry.space_group_name_H-M   'P 1'
#
loop_
_entity.id
_entity.type
_entity.pdbx_description
1 polymer ?
#
loop_
_entity_poly.entity_id
_entity_poly.type
_entity_poly.pdbx_seq_one_letter_code
_entity_poly.pdbx_strand_id
1 'polypeptide(L)'
;MIELLVVIAIIAILAGLLLPALAKAKAKAHGASCLNNLRQWGTATQLYALENHDFLPPDGTPNPSDSATNVGWYIQLPAILGLPRYHDQAWRKNAEVDPGRSVWICPANPRRSNGNNLFHYCLNQHVNGTGADNRPRRLASVPQPARVVWLFDSKNLPAVGFWNYVHTNLHSRGANFTFLDGHATRFPAPAYWDFSINKAHTNHTEIRWIPD
;
A
#
# COMPACT_ATOMS: atom_id res chain seq x y z
N MET A 1 -4.80 -0.87 54.68
CA MET A 1 -5.77 -1.14 53.61
C MET A 1 -6.11 0.12 52.77
N ILE A 2 -6.37 1.27 53.40
CA ILE A 2 -6.66 2.53 52.66
C ILE A 2 -5.50 2.98 51.79
N GLU A 3 -4.29 2.87 52.25
CA GLU A 3 -3.08 3.27 51.47
C GLU A 3 -2.94 2.51 50.18
N LEU A 4 -3.22 1.20 50.17
CA LEU A 4 -3.16 0.40 48.93
C LEU A 4 -4.26 0.83 47.94
N LEU A 5 -5.47 1.15 48.43
CA LEU A 5 -6.57 1.61 47.58
C LEU A 5 -6.26 2.96 46.93
N VAL A 6 -5.60 3.87 47.64
CA VAL A 6 -5.19 5.17 47.07
C VAL A 6 -4.16 4.99 45.97
N VAL A 7 -3.19 4.10 46.14
CA VAL A 7 -2.16 3.85 45.13
C VAL A 7 -2.77 3.28 43.86
N ILE A 8 -3.63 2.29 43.95
CA ILE A 8 -4.29 1.70 42.75
C ILE A 8 -5.22 2.72 42.07
N ALA A 9 -5.87 3.60 42.82
CA ALA A 9 -6.71 4.67 42.28
C ALA A 9 -5.87 5.68 41.47
N ILE A 10 -4.70 6.07 41.97
CA ILE A 10 -3.79 6.97 41.23
C ILE A 10 -3.29 6.31 39.96
N ILE A 11 -2.87 5.05 40.03
CA ILE A 11 -2.41 4.29 38.85
C ILE A 11 -3.54 4.20 37.82
N ALA A 12 -4.76 3.91 38.25
CA ALA A 12 -5.92 3.78 37.34
C ALA A 12 -6.23 5.13 36.64
N ILE A 13 -6.16 6.25 37.36
CA ILE A 13 -6.35 7.59 36.76
C ILE A 13 -5.25 7.88 35.74
N LEU A 14 -3.97 7.66 36.07
CA LEU A 14 -2.85 7.89 35.18
C LEU A 14 -2.94 6.99 33.93
N ALA A 15 -3.23 5.71 34.12
CA ALA A 15 -3.42 4.77 33.00
C ALA A 15 -4.60 5.19 32.10
N GLY A 16 -5.72 5.61 32.70
CA GLY A 16 -6.89 6.09 31.96
C GLY A 16 -6.60 7.29 31.07
N LEU A 17 -5.69 8.17 31.47
CA LEU A 17 -5.24 9.31 30.64
C LEU A 17 -4.20 8.92 29.60
N LEU A 18 -3.33 7.96 29.89
CA LEU A 18 -2.23 7.57 29.00
C LEU A 18 -2.69 6.63 27.86
N LEU A 19 -3.61 5.71 28.11
CA LEU A 19 -4.03 4.70 27.11
C LEU A 19 -4.59 5.31 25.82
N PRO A 20 -5.46 6.34 25.84
CA PRO A 20 -5.96 6.97 24.62
C PRO A 20 -4.86 7.70 23.84
N ALA A 21 -3.91 8.33 24.55
CA ALA A 21 -2.78 9.01 23.92
C ALA A 21 -1.84 8.02 23.23
N LEU A 22 -1.53 6.92 23.90
CA LEU A 22 -0.69 5.84 23.37
C LEU A 22 -1.32 5.19 22.15
N ALA A 23 -2.64 4.93 22.16
CA ALA A 23 -3.35 4.38 21.01
C ALA A 23 -3.25 5.29 19.78
N LYS A 24 -3.43 6.61 19.95
CA LYS A 24 -3.26 7.60 18.88
C LYS A 24 -1.82 7.66 18.37
N ALA A 25 -0.83 7.64 19.25
CA ALA A 25 0.57 7.64 18.89
C ALA A 25 0.94 6.38 18.10
N LYS A 26 0.49 5.21 18.54
CA LYS A 26 0.70 3.94 17.82
C LYS A 26 0.07 3.95 16.42
N ALA A 27 -1.15 4.46 16.29
CA ALA A 27 -1.81 4.58 14.99
C ALA A 27 -1.03 5.50 14.03
N LYS A 28 -0.51 6.63 14.52
CA LYS A 28 0.35 7.53 13.73
C LYS A 28 1.66 6.85 13.33
N ALA A 29 2.30 6.12 14.22
CA ALA A 29 3.54 5.39 13.94
C ALA A 29 3.32 4.31 12.87
N HIS A 30 2.23 3.56 12.95
CA HIS A 30 1.85 2.60 11.91
C HIS A 30 1.62 3.30 10.56
N GLY A 31 0.94 4.45 10.54
CA GLY A 31 0.72 5.24 9.33
C GLY A 31 2.04 5.71 8.69
N ALA A 32 2.97 6.20 9.50
CA ALA A 32 4.30 6.60 9.03
C ALA A 32 5.10 5.42 8.47
N SER A 33 5.01 4.26 9.11
CA SER A 33 5.66 3.03 8.61
C SER A 33 5.08 2.61 7.25
N CYS A 34 3.76 2.60 7.09
CA CYS A 34 3.12 2.26 5.81
C CYS A 34 3.47 3.25 4.71
N LEU A 35 3.51 4.55 5.03
CA LEU A 35 3.93 5.57 4.07
C LEU A 35 5.39 5.40 3.65
N ASN A 36 6.27 5.03 4.58
CA ASN A 36 7.66 4.75 4.27
C ASN A 36 7.83 3.51 3.39
N ASN A 37 7.03 2.47 3.60
CA ASN A 37 7.00 1.30 2.71
C ASN A 37 6.65 1.71 1.26
N LEU A 38 5.63 2.54 1.10
CA LEU A 38 5.24 3.05 -0.21
C LEU A 38 6.32 3.92 -0.85
N ARG A 39 7.07 4.72 -0.06
CA ARG A 39 8.25 5.45 -0.56
C ARG A 39 9.33 4.52 -1.08
N GLN A 40 9.60 3.43 -0.38
CA GLN A 40 10.57 2.43 -0.83
C GLN A 40 10.14 1.80 -2.15
N TRP A 41 8.86 1.46 -2.31
CA TRP A 41 8.33 0.97 -3.59
C TRP A 41 8.41 2.02 -4.70
N GLY A 42 8.15 3.29 -4.38
CA GLY A 42 8.33 4.41 -5.33
C GLY A 42 9.78 4.52 -5.79
N THR A 43 10.72 4.51 -4.86
CA THR A 43 12.16 4.54 -5.15
C THR A 43 12.58 3.34 -6.00
N ALA A 44 12.13 2.12 -5.64
CA ALA A 44 12.41 0.92 -6.42
C ALA A 44 11.89 1.02 -7.85
N THR A 45 10.72 1.63 -8.04
CA THR A 45 10.14 1.85 -9.38
C THR A 45 11.01 2.80 -10.22
N GLN A 46 11.50 3.90 -9.64
CA GLN A 46 12.39 4.82 -10.33
C GLN A 46 13.71 4.14 -10.73
N LEU A 47 14.32 3.39 -9.81
CA LEU A 47 15.53 2.63 -10.10
C LEU A 47 15.31 1.57 -11.17
N TYR A 48 14.19 0.86 -11.10
CA TYR A 48 13.81 -0.10 -12.15
C TYR A 48 13.71 0.56 -13.53
N ALA A 49 13.02 1.71 -13.62
CA ALA A 49 12.88 2.44 -14.88
C ALA A 49 14.24 2.88 -15.45
N LEU A 50 15.16 3.35 -14.61
CA LEU A 50 16.52 3.71 -15.00
C LEU A 50 17.29 2.53 -15.60
N GLU A 51 17.14 1.34 -15.01
CA GLU A 51 17.82 0.12 -15.47
C GLU A 51 17.13 -0.54 -16.68
N ASN A 52 15.85 -0.22 -16.94
CA ASN A 52 15.02 -0.88 -17.96
C ASN A 52 14.55 0.07 -19.08
N HIS A 53 15.42 0.95 -19.58
CA HIS A 53 15.15 1.84 -20.72
C HIS A 53 13.91 2.74 -20.52
N ASP A 54 13.72 3.21 -19.30
CA ASP A 54 12.60 4.06 -18.87
C ASP A 54 11.22 3.33 -18.81
N PHE A 55 11.19 2.01 -18.96
CA PHE A 55 9.96 1.25 -18.84
C PHE A 55 9.60 1.00 -17.37
N LEU A 56 8.31 1.16 -17.06
CA LEU A 56 7.74 0.74 -15.78
C LEU A 56 7.70 -0.78 -15.66
N PRO A 57 7.76 -1.35 -14.45
CA PRO A 57 7.62 -2.79 -14.28
C PRO A 57 6.24 -3.26 -14.76
N PRO A 58 6.13 -4.46 -15.32
CA PRO A 58 4.85 -5.07 -15.64
C PRO A 58 3.95 -5.17 -14.41
N ASP A 59 2.65 -5.11 -14.59
CA ASP A 59 1.70 -5.21 -13.47
C ASP A 59 1.52 -6.66 -12.96
N GLY A 60 1.81 -7.65 -13.80
CA GLY A 60 1.75 -9.07 -13.43
C GLY A 60 0.37 -9.70 -13.60
N THR A 61 -0.51 -9.06 -14.38
CA THR A 61 -1.78 -9.68 -14.77
C THR A 61 -1.57 -10.83 -15.78
N PRO A 62 -2.44 -11.85 -15.81
CA PRO A 62 -3.73 -11.91 -15.12
C PRO A 62 -3.70 -12.34 -13.66
N ASN A 63 -2.66 -12.98 -13.17
CA ASN A 63 -2.59 -13.40 -11.77
C ASN A 63 -1.16 -13.51 -11.25
N PRO A 64 -0.89 -13.21 -9.98
CA PRO A 64 0.36 -13.55 -9.33
C PRO A 64 0.46 -15.07 -9.13
N SER A 65 0.62 -15.81 -10.22
CA SER A 65 0.83 -17.26 -10.19
C SER A 65 2.25 -17.60 -9.72
N ASP A 66 2.44 -18.84 -9.27
CA ASP A 66 3.77 -19.34 -8.90
C ASP A 66 4.64 -19.64 -10.14
N SER A 67 4.18 -19.28 -11.32
CA SER A 67 4.89 -19.50 -12.58
C SER A 67 6.19 -18.71 -12.60
N ALA A 68 7.28 -19.36 -12.98
CA ALA A 68 8.58 -18.74 -13.20
C ALA A 68 8.56 -17.66 -14.32
N THR A 69 7.52 -17.65 -15.14
CA THR A 69 7.31 -16.70 -16.23
C THR A 69 6.56 -15.44 -15.79
N ASN A 70 6.09 -15.37 -14.55
CA ASN A 70 5.42 -14.19 -14.05
C ASN A 70 6.43 -13.08 -13.73
N VAL A 71 6.32 -11.97 -14.45
CA VAL A 71 7.26 -10.84 -14.39
C VAL A 71 6.67 -9.58 -13.75
N GLY A 72 5.61 -9.71 -12.93
CA GLY A 72 4.94 -8.59 -12.31
C GLY A 72 5.83 -7.75 -11.39
N TRP A 73 5.35 -6.56 -11.03
CA TRP A 73 6.03 -5.62 -10.14
C TRP A 73 6.52 -6.27 -8.82
N TYR A 74 5.74 -7.20 -8.29
CA TYR A 74 6.05 -7.95 -7.07
C TYR A 74 7.17 -9.00 -7.24
N ILE A 75 7.66 -9.20 -8.45
CA ILE A 75 8.86 -9.98 -8.78
C ILE A 75 10.05 -9.05 -9.02
N GLN A 76 9.84 -7.98 -9.79
CA GLN A 76 10.91 -7.11 -10.27
C GLN A 76 11.41 -6.14 -9.18
N LEU A 77 10.49 -5.44 -8.52
CA LEU A 77 10.87 -4.41 -7.54
C LEU A 77 11.55 -4.95 -6.28
N PRO A 78 11.19 -6.12 -5.72
CA PRO A 78 11.92 -6.69 -4.58
C PRO A 78 13.40 -6.89 -4.85
N ALA A 79 13.77 -7.31 -6.06
CA ALA A 79 15.17 -7.51 -6.44
C ALA A 79 15.98 -6.20 -6.34
N ILE A 80 15.39 -5.07 -6.78
CA ILE A 80 15.99 -3.72 -6.66
C ILE A 80 16.24 -3.33 -5.18
N LEU A 81 15.35 -3.75 -4.28
CA LEU A 81 15.47 -3.46 -2.84
C LEU A 81 16.31 -4.49 -2.08
N GLY A 82 16.88 -5.50 -2.75
CA GLY A 82 17.60 -6.59 -2.09
C GLY A 82 16.71 -7.46 -1.18
N LEU A 83 15.42 -7.55 -1.49
CA LEU A 83 14.44 -8.28 -0.69
C LEU A 83 14.27 -9.72 -1.20
N PRO A 84 13.90 -10.67 -0.32
CA PRO A 84 13.47 -11.99 -0.73
C PRO A 84 12.27 -11.92 -1.68
N ARG A 85 12.20 -12.89 -2.60
CA ARG A 85 11.10 -12.95 -3.57
C ARG A 85 9.76 -13.07 -2.88
N TYR A 86 8.73 -12.44 -3.44
CA TYR A 86 7.36 -12.50 -2.92
C TYR A 86 6.87 -13.96 -2.77
N HIS A 87 7.18 -14.81 -3.74
CA HIS A 87 6.74 -16.21 -3.78
C HIS A 87 7.34 -17.09 -2.68
N ASP A 88 8.47 -16.70 -2.11
CA ASP A 88 9.15 -17.43 -1.05
C ASP A 88 8.60 -17.08 0.35
N GLN A 89 7.67 -16.13 0.44
CA GLN A 89 7.10 -15.67 1.70
C GLN A 89 5.97 -16.59 2.17
N ALA A 90 6.16 -17.29 3.27
CA ALA A 90 5.18 -18.23 3.83
C ALA A 90 3.85 -17.54 4.20
N TRP A 91 3.90 -16.33 4.76
CA TRP A 91 2.73 -15.53 5.13
C TRP A 91 1.83 -15.18 3.93
N ARG A 92 2.33 -15.28 2.72
CA ARG A 92 1.57 -15.03 1.49
C ARG A 92 0.35 -15.95 1.35
N LYS A 93 0.54 -17.22 1.65
CA LYS A 93 -0.50 -18.27 1.52
C LYS A 93 -1.07 -18.72 2.87
N ASN A 94 -0.39 -18.46 3.98
CA ASN A 94 -0.81 -18.93 5.29
C ASN A 94 -1.17 -17.75 6.21
N ALA A 95 -2.45 -17.64 6.56
CA ALA A 95 -2.96 -16.60 7.45
C ALA A 95 -2.45 -16.70 8.89
N GLU A 96 -2.00 -17.88 9.30
CA GLU A 96 -1.46 -18.15 10.64
C GLU A 96 -0.02 -17.65 10.81
N VAL A 97 0.71 -17.53 9.71
CA VAL A 97 2.08 -17.02 9.72
C VAL A 97 2.06 -15.53 9.86
N ASP A 98 2.70 -15.01 10.92
CA ASP A 98 2.88 -13.57 11.08
C ASP A 98 3.82 -13.06 9.99
N PRO A 99 3.37 -12.10 9.15
CA PRO A 99 4.23 -11.51 8.13
C PRO A 99 5.34 -10.61 8.71
N GLY A 100 5.30 -10.33 10.01
CA GLY A 100 6.29 -9.48 10.66
C GLY A 100 6.33 -8.05 10.11
N ARG A 101 7.46 -7.38 10.30
CA ARG A 101 7.72 -6.06 9.71
C ARG A 101 8.44 -6.23 8.39
N SER A 102 7.81 -5.81 7.32
CA SER A 102 8.41 -5.83 5.99
C SER A 102 7.83 -4.71 5.14
N VAL A 103 8.50 -4.39 4.04
CA VAL A 103 8.00 -3.41 3.07
C VAL A 103 6.67 -3.83 2.42
N TRP A 104 6.33 -5.11 2.45
CA TRP A 104 5.08 -5.67 1.94
C TRP A 104 3.87 -5.35 2.82
N ILE A 105 4.11 -5.10 4.09
CA ILE A 105 3.09 -5.14 5.13
C ILE A 105 2.85 -3.75 5.70
N CYS A 106 1.64 -3.27 5.60
CA CYS A 106 1.19 -2.11 6.35
C CYS A 106 0.75 -2.55 7.75
N PRO A 107 1.45 -2.16 8.83
CA PRO A 107 1.10 -2.60 10.19
C PRO A 107 -0.24 -2.07 10.69
N ALA A 108 -0.84 -1.10 10.00
CA ALA A 108 -2.19 -0.63 10.27
C ALA A 108 -3.27 -1.48 9.60
N ASN A 109 -2.92 -2.29 8.60
CA ASN A 109 -3.88 -3.14 7.89
C ASN A 109 -3.97 -4.51 8.60
N PRO A 110 -5.13 -4.85 9.19
CA PRO A 110 -5.29 -6.10 9.93
C PRO A 110 -5.47 -7.35 9.05
N ARG A 111 -5.54 -7.17 7.74
CA ARG A 111 -5.80 -8.29 6.83
C ARG A 111 -4.67 -9.30 6.83
N ARG A 112 -5.07 -10.57 6.66
CA ARG A 112 -4.19 -11.74 6.51
C ARG A 112 -4.43 -12.39 5.16
N SER A 113 -3.59 -13.32 4.79
CA SER A 113 -3.74 -14.10 3.57
C SER A 113 -5.12 -14.74 3.45
N ASN A 114 -5.63 -14.82 2.23
CA ASN A 114 -6.84 -15.56 1.87
C ASN A 114 -6.52 -17.00 1.40
N GLY A 115 -5.32 -17.49 1.66
CA GLY A 115 -4.83 -18.78 1.17
C GLY A 115 -4.08 -18.69 -0.19
N ASN A 116 -4.23 -17.60 -0.91
CA ASN A 116 -3.58 -17.37 -2.21
C ASN A 116 -2.59 -16.21 -2.18
N ASN A 117 -3.00 -15.08 -1.60
CA ASN A 117 -2.25 -13.83 -1.65
C ASN A 117 -2.38 -13.04 -0.37
N LEU A 118 -1.38 -12.15 -0.15
CA LEU A 118 -1.48 -11.05 0.79
C LEU A 118 -0.76 -9.83 0.18
N PHE A 119 -1.50 -8.88 -0.35
CA PHE A 119 -0.97 -7.59 -0.78
C PHE A 119 -1.67 -6.47 -0.01
N HIS A 120 -0.95 -5.78 0.86
CA HIS A 120 -1.45 -4.57 1.53
C HIS A 120 -1.34 -3.33 0.64
N TYR A 121 -0.50 -3.40 -0.38
CA TYR A 121 -0.35 -2.39 -1.42
C TYR A 121 -0.73 -3.00 -2.76
N CYS A 122 -1.48 -2.25 -3.52
CA CYS A 122 -2.00 -2.66 -4.82
C CYS A 122 -1.48 -1.72 -5.90
N LEU A 123 -1.07 -2.26 -7.04
CA LEU A 123 -0.66 -1.47 -8.19
C LEU A 123 -1.88 -1.04 -9.00
N ASN A 124 -1.87 0.19 -9.47
CA ASN A 124 -2.90 0.74 -10.34
C ASN A 124 -2.83 0.10 -11.73
N GLN A 125 -3.83 -0.71 -12.08
CA GLN A 125 -3.88 -1.44 -13.35
C GLN A 125 -3.97 -0.55 -14.60
N HIS A 126 -4.44 0.71 -14.45
CA HIS A 126 -4.67 1.60 -15.58
C HIS A 126 -3.39 2.26 -16.11
N VAL A 127 -2.29 2.17 -15.38
CA VAL A 127 -1.02 2.78 -15.81
C VAL A 127 -0.43 2.06 -17.02
N ASN A 128 -0.40 0.73 -16.99
CA ASN A 128 0.15 -0.09 -18.08
C ASN A 128 -0.90 -0.48 -19.15
N GLY A 129 -2.11 0.08 -19.07
CA GLY A 129 -3.23 -0.33 -19.89
C GLY A 129 -4.00 -1.52 -19.28
N THR A 130 -5.07 -1.96 -19.94
CA THR A 130 -5.95 -3.05 -19.49
C THR A 130 -6.20 -4.06 -20.60
N GLY A 131 -6.40 -5.33 -20.24
CA GLY A 131 -6.72 -6.38 -21.22
C GLY A 131 -5.58 -6.65 -22.19
N ALA A 132 -5.88 -6.67 -23.49
CA ALA A 132 -4.91 -6.95 -24.54
C ALA A 132 -3.85 -5.85 -24.71
N ASP A 133 -4.13 -4.63 -24.25
CA ASP A 133 -3.24 -3.47 -24.34
C ASP A 133 -2.36 -3.31 -23.09
N ASN A 134 -2.38 -4.28 -22.19
CA ASN A 134 -1.56 -4.27 -20.98
C ASN A 134 -0.07 -4.45 -21.35
N ARG A 135 0.63 -3.33 -21.43
CA ARG A 135 2.07 -3.28 -21.73
C ARG A 135 2.76 -2.27 -20.82
N PRO A 136 3.98 -2.57 -20.34
CA PRO A 136 4.77 -1.58 -19.63
C PRO A 136 4.91 -0.29 -20.45
N ARG A 137 4.59 0.84 -19.82
CA ARG A 137 4.78 2.17 -20.44
C ARG A 137 6.14 2.72 -20.07
N ARG A 138 6.64 3.62 -20.88
CA ARG A 138 7.78 4.45 -20.50
C ARG A 138 7.32 5.54 -19.52
N LEU A 139 8.06 5.73 -18.46
CA LEU A 139 7.75 6.72 -17.44
C LEU A 139 7.67 8.13 -18.02
N ALA A 140 8.60 8.50 -18.90
CA ALA A 140 8.61 9.80 -19.59
C ALA A 140 7.41 10.03 -20.53
N SER A 141 6.69 8.94 -20.93
CA SER A 141 5.48 9.08 -21.74
C SER A 141 4.22 9.41 -20.94
N VAL A 142 4.30 9.37 -19.60
CA VAL A 142 3.15 9.64 -18.74
C VAL A 142 3.08 11.12 -18.40
N PRO A 143 2.01 11.83 -18.79
CA PRO A 143 1.82 13.21 -18.40
C PRO A 143 1.61 13.34 -16.89
N GLN A 144 2.22 14.37 -16.27
CA GLN A 144 2.05 14.69 -14.86
C GLN A 144 2.26 13.49 -13.91
N PRO A 145 3.41 12.80 -13.97
CA PRO A 145 3.66 11.58 -13.19
C PRO A 145 3.48 11.77 -11.68
N ALA A 146 3.67 12.99 -11.16
CA ALA A 146 3.44 13.36 -9.78
C ALA A 146 1.96 13.33 -9.34
N ARG A 147 1.03 13.14 -10.26
CA ARG A 147 -0.41 13.01 -9.97
C ARG A 147 -0.97 11.64 -10.30
N VAL A 148 -0.25 10.85 -11.08
CA VAL A 148 -0.71 9.50 -11.48
C VAL A 148 -0.36 8.49 -10.40
N VAL A 149 -1.39 7.90 -9.81
CA VAL A 149 -1.24 6.86 -8.79
C VAL A 149 -0.53 5.65 -9.36
N TRP A 150 0.48 5.18 -8.68
CA TRP A 150 1.20 3.96 -9.00
C TRP A 150 0.83 2.81 -8.06
N LEU A 151 1.10 2.95 -6.76
CA LEU A 151 0.74 2.00 -5.73
C LEU A 151 -0.10 2.69 -4.65
N PHE A 152 -0.98 1.95 -4.00
CA PHE A 152 -1.88 2.50 -2.98
C PHE A 152 -2.24 1.46 -1.91
N ASP A 153 -2.61 1.95 -0.72
CA ASP A 153 -3.16 1.11 0.36
C ASP A 153 -4.46 0.44 -0.10
N SER A 154 -4.46 -0.88 -0.18
CA SER A 154 -5.58 -1.67 -0.67
C SER A 154 -6.43 -2.25 0.44
N LYS A 155 -7.75 -2.17 0.28
CA LYS A 155 -8.71 -2.89 1.13
C LYS A 155 -8.90 -4.36 0.73
N ASN A 156 -8.47 -4.71 -0.48
CA ASN A 156 -8.46 -6.06 -1.01
C ASN A 156 -7.04 -6.63 -0.99
N LEU A 157 -6.88 -7.89 -1.38
CA LEU A 157 -5.58 -8.56 -1.36
C LEU A 157 -4.92 -8.74 -2.74
N PRO A 158 -5.44 -8.21 -3.87
CA PRO A 158 -4.79 -8.41 -5.16
C PRO A 158 -3.53 -7.56 -5.29
N ALA A 159 -2.58 -8.06 -6.11
CA ALA A 159 -1.37 -7.33 -6.48
C ALA A 159 -1.67 -6.10 -7.34
N VAL A 160 -2.73 -6.17 -8.14
CA VAL A 160 -3.13 -5.20 -9.15
C VAL A 160 -4.62 -4.93 -9.05
N GLY A 161 -5.01 -3.69 -9.19
CA GLY A 161 -6.41 -3.30 -9.08
C GLY A 161 -6.68 -1.87 -9.50
N PHE A 162 -7.90 -1.43 -9.28
CA PHE A 162 -8.37 -0.12 -9.66
C PHE A 162 -8.86 0.69 -8.45
N TRP A 163 -9.22 1.94 -8.68
CA TRP A 163 -9.57 2.94 -7.66
C TRP A 163 -10.53 2.45 -6.56
N ASN A 164 -11.51 1.59 -6.88
CA ASN A 164 -12.46 1.08 -5.88
C ASN A 164 -11.81 0.11 -4.86
N TYR A 165 -10.58 -0.32 -5.07
CA TYR A 165 -9.85 -1.16 -4.13
C TYR A 165 -9.08 -0.34 -3.08
N VAL A 166 -9.05 0.99 -3.21
CA VAL A 166 -8.37 1.85 -2.24
C VAL A 166 -9.03 1.78 -0.86
N HIS A 167 -8.22 1.78 0.17
CA HIS A 167 -8.70 1.77 1.55
C HIS A 167 -9.23 3.17 1.93
N THR A 168 -10.39 3.23 2.60
CA THR A 168 -11.03 4.51 2.99
C THR A 168 -10.93 4.81 4.47
N ASN A 169 -10.56 3.82 5.28
CA ASN A 169 -10.54 3.95 6.74
C ASN A 169 -9.27 3.36 7.38
N LEU A 170 -8.15 3.45 6.68
CA LEU A 170 -6.88 3.08 7.25
C LEU A 170 -6.25 4.33 7.92
N HIS A 171 -5.20 4.75 7.86
CA HIS A 171 -4.43 5.89 8.34
C HIS A 171 -5.27 7.15 8.67
N SER A 172 -5.97 7.17 9.81
CA SER A 172 -6.83 8.28 10.25
C SER A 172 -7.88 8.69 9.19
N ARG A 173 -8.68 7.73 8.76
CA ARG A 173 -9.72 7.88 7.73
C ARG A 173 -9.16 8.33 6.37
N GLY A 174 -8.16 7.63 5.88
CA GLY A 174 -7.55 7.87 4.58
C GLY A 174 -6.72 6.71 4.12
N ALA A 175 -5.92 6.93 3.06
CA ALA A 175 -4.97 5.98 2.52
C ALA A 175 -3.67 6.69 2.09
N ASN A 176 -2.60 5.92 1.98
CA ASN A 176 -1.35 6.35 1.39
C ASN A 176 -1.29 5.95 -0.07
N PHE A 177 -0.64 6.76 -0.86
CA PHE A 177 -0.44 6.58 -2.29
C PHE A 177 1.01 6.82 -2.65
N THR A 178 1.52 6.05 -3.60
CA THR A 178 2.76 6.35 -4.33
C THR A 178 2.39 6.80 -5.72
N PHE A 179 3.09 7.77 -6.23
CA PHE A 179 2.91 8.32 -7.57
C PHE A 179 4.05 7.91 -8.49
N LEU A 180 3.85 8.08 -9.81
CA LEU A 180 4.82 7.65 -10.80
C LEU A 180 6.15 8.43 -10.77
N ASP A 181 6.21 9.59 -10.14
CA ASP A 181 7.47 10.30 -9.87
C ASP A 181 8.25 9.75 -8.66
N GLY A 182 7.72 8.73 -8.00
CA GLY A 182 8.33 8.06 -6.84
C GLY A 182 7.95 8.65 -5.49
N HIS A 183 7.32 9.84 -5.42
CA HIS A 183 6.88 10.36 -4.12
C HIS A 183 5.71 9.58 -3.55
N ALA A 184 5.58 9.58 -2.23
CA ALA A 184 4.44 8.99 -1.55
C ALA A 184 3.86 9.97 -0.53
N THR A 185 2.53 10.05 -0.50
CA THR A 185 1.82 10.90 0.42
C THR A 185 0.48 10.28 0.86
N ARG A 186 -0.07 10.81 1.96
CA ARG A 186 -1.36 10.40 2.49
C ARG A 186 -2.45 11.38 2.06
N PHE A 187 -3.59 10.85 1.64
CA PHE A 187 -4.81 11.64 1.43
C PHE A 187 -5.92 11.22 2.39
N PRO A 188 -6.73 12.18 2.88
CA PRO A 188 -7.96 11.86 3.57
C PRO A 188 -8.99 11.26 2.59
N ALA A 189 -9.83 10.35 3.07
CA ALA A 189 -10.76 9.62 2.20
C ALA A 189 -11.66 10.52 1.33
N PRO A 190 -12.19 11.66 1.79
CA PRO A 190 -13.00 12.54 0.93
C PRO A 190 -12.26 13.12 -0.29
N ALA A 191 -10.93 13.11 -0.32
CA ALA A 191 -10.16 13.58 -1.47
C ALA A 191 -10.19 12.60 -2.66
N TYR A 192 -10.53 11.34 -2.45
CA TYR A 192 -10.55 10.31 -3.48
C TYR A 192 -11.77 9.39 -3.45
N TRP A 193 -12.68 9.57 -2.49
CA TRP A 193 -13.84 8.71 -2.31
C TRP A 193 -15.12 9.50 -2.08
N ASP A 194 -16.14 9.20 -2.87
CA ASP A 194 -17.49 9.71 -2.67
C ASP A 194 -18.30 8.71 -1.84
N PHE A 195 -18.61 9.09 -0.60
CA PHE A 195 -19.36 8.24 0.33
C PHE A 195 -20.86 8.18 0.02
N SER A 196 -21.40 9.11 -0.77
CA SER A 196 -22.81 9.12 -1.12
C SER A 196 -23.19 8.01 -2.09
N ILE A 197 -22.27 7.71 -3.02
CA ILE A 197 -22.42 6.64 -4.03
C ILE A 197 -21.50 5.45 -3.78
N ASN A 198 -20.70 5.51 -2.68
CA ASN A 198 -19.74 4.49 -2.27
C ASN A 198 -18.75 4.10 -3.39
N LYS A 199 -18.18 5.10 -4.05
CA LYS A 199 -17.22 4.92 -5.16
C LYS A 199 -16.05 5.89 -5.01
N ALA A 200 -14.89 5.47 -5.53
CA ALA A 200 -13.75 6.36 -5.68
C ALA A 200 -13.93 7.30 -6.88
N HIS A 201 -13.39 8.51 -6.77
CA HIS A 201 -13.24 9.41 -7.91
C HIS A 201 -12.22 8.83 -8.89
N THR A 202 -12.55 8.80 -10.17
CA THR A 202 -11.67 8.25 -11.21
C THR A 202 -10.47 9.16 -11.46
N ASN A 203 -10.71 10.47 -11.49
CA ASN A 203 -9.67 11.49 -11.54
C ASN A 203 -10.09 12.69 -10.70
N HIS A 204 -9.18 13.19 -9.90
CA HIS A 204 -9.31 14.37 -9.07
C HIS A 204 -8.14 15.32 -9.36
N THR A 205 -8.17 16.54 -8.85
CA THR A 205 -7.12 17.54 -9.10
C THR A 205 -5.72 17.08 -8.72
N GLU A 206 -5.58 16.29 -7.66
CA GLU A 206 -4.27 15.82 -7.16
C GLU A 206 -4.05 14.33 -7.34
N ILE A 207 -5.09 13.56 -7.66
CA ILE A 207 -5.06 12.09 -7.76
C ILE A 207 -5.67 11.67 -9.08
N ARG A 208 -4.86 11.08 -9.95
CA ARG A 208 -5.27 10.55 -11.26
C ARG A 208 -5.03 9.04 -11.30
N TRP A 209 -6.04 8.29 -11.66
CA TRP A 209 -5.95 6.85 -11.82
C TRP A 209 -5.64 6.43 -13.25
N ILE A 210 -6.12 7.20 -14.20
CA ILE A 210 -5.94 6.95 -15.63
C ILE A 210 -4.96 8.01 -16.13
N PRO A 211 -3.75 7.61 -16.58
CA PRO A 211 -2.86 8.52 -17.30
C PRO A 211 -3.52 8.89 -18.63
N ASP A 212 -3.57 10.16 -18.94
CA ASP A 212 -4.11 10.66 -20.21
C ASP A 212 -3.12 10.46 -21.35
#